data_c9e1305c6f5c4f70355037f6077e5b4e
#
_entry.id   c9e1305c6f5c4f70355037f6077e5b4e
#
_cell.length_a   1.000
_cell.length_b   1.000
_cell.length_c   1.000
_cell.angle_alpha   90.00
_cell.angle_beta   90.00
_cell.angle_gamma   90.00
#
_symmetry.space_group_name_H-M   'P 1'
#
loop_
_entity.id
_entity.type
_entity.pdbx_description
1 polymer ?
#
loop_
_entity_poly.entity_id
_entity_poly.type
_entity_poly.pdbx_seq_one_letter_code
_entity_poly.pdbx_strand_id
1 'polypeptide(L)'
;MNLNPLKVGDLTTQARRLFERWILLACFACLPVHAQDTQFLPEIDAHLTFNRYVRGYVQAKDDREGGDPAQFTFGPSIEFYLKPLIKLKSVTQFDLDDAKSRPLVLESGYRLITAPNTPNENRLQEAATFRFPLFVQILLSDRNRFDLDWKNGSFTWRYRNKLTLERTFAICSYHLIPYVAAEPFYESQYKKWSTTDLYAGSLFPVGKHVQFNLYYEFENDTGKKPNRQNHYVGLALNLYFSLEK
;
A
#
# COMPACT_ATOMS: atom_id res chain seq x y z
N MET A 1 46.65 -34.21 25.89
CA MET A 1 45.85 -34.18 24.67
C MET A 1 44.68 -33.26 24.95
N ASN A 2 44.81 -31.98 24.58
CA ASN A 2 43.78 -30.95 24.87
C ASN A 2 42.80 -30.90 23.69
N LEU A 3 41.60 -31.38 23.90
CA LEU A 3 40.50 -31.22 22.96
C LEU A 3 39.87 -29.85 23.17
N ASN A 4 40.06 -28.93 22.20
CA ASN A 4 39.38 -27.65 22.16
C ASN A 4 37.86 -27.86 22.04
N PRO A 5 37.03 -27.21 22.89
CA PRO A 5 35.60 -27.25 22.71
C PRO A 5 35.23 -26.42 21.48
N LEU A 6 34.68 -27.10 20.46
CA LEU A 6 34.07 -26.47 19.29
C LEU A 6 33.03 -25.46 19.76
N LYS A 7 33.20 -24.16 19.37
CA LYS A 7 32.27 -23.07 19.68
C LYS A 7 30.92 -23.32 19.00
N VAL A 8 29.98 -23.84 19.77
CA VAL A 8 28.57 -24.05 19.35
C VAL A 8 27.92 -22.75 18.80
N GLY A 9 28.46 -21.55 19.13
CA GLY A 9 27.97 -20.27 18.65
C GLY A 9 28.19 -20.01 17.15
N ASP A 10 29.15 -20.65 16.49
CA ASP A 10 29.43 -20.39 15.07
C ASP A 10 28.46 -21.12 14.12
N LEU A 11 28.01 -22.30 14.52
CA LEU A 11 27.07 -23.11 13.71
C LEU A 11 25.67 -22.50 13.66
N THR A 12 25.21 -21.89 14.76
CA THR A 12 23.89 -21.23 14.79
C THR A 12 23.86 -19.96 13.94
N THR A 13 24.98 -19.22 13.89
CA THR A 13 25.11 -18.00 13.08
C THR A 13 25.18 -18.32 11.58
N GLN A 14 25.87 -19.39 11.18
CA GLN A 14 25.90 -19.81 9.79
C GLN A 14 24.57 -20.40 9.31
N ALA A 15 23.92 -21.22 10.11
CA ALA A 15 22.58 -21.74 9.79
C ALA A 15 21.55 -20.62 9.65
N ARG A 16 21.62 -19.59 10.48
CA ARG A 16 20.75 -18.41 10.40
C ARG A 16 20.96 -17.63 9.11
N ARG A 17 22.23 -17.37 8.71
CA ARG A 17 22.55 -16.67 7.45
C ARG A 17 22.14 -17.46 6.20
N LEU A 18 22.25 -18.77 6.23
CA LEU A 18 21.77 -19.63 5.14
C LEU A 18 20.24 -19.59 5.06
N PHE A 19 19.54 -19.68 6.17
CA PHE A 19 18.08 -19.60 6.23
C PHE A 19 17.56 -18.24 5.71
N GLU A 20 18.19 -17.12 6.08
CA GLU A 20 17.88 -15.78 5.60
C GLU A 20 18.08 -15.65 4.08
N ARG A 21 19.14 -16.23 3.52
CA ARG A 21 19.38 -16.27 2.05
C ARG A 21 18.37 -17.13 1.31
N TRP A 22 17.94 -18.25 1.88
CA TRP A 22 16.94 -19.12 1.28
C TRP A 22 15.53 -18.52 1.30
N ILE A 23 15.17 -17.77 2.33
CA ILE A 23 13.90 -17.01 2.36
C ILE A 23 13.88 -15.95 1.26
N LEU A 24 14.96 -15.17 1.10
CA LEU A 24 15.05 -14.17 0.03
C LEU A 24 14.96 -14.81 -1.36
N LEU A 25 15.64 -15.92 -1.58
CA LEU A 25 15.56 -16.68 -2.85
C LEU A 25 14.18 -17.28 -3.08
N ALA A 26 13.52 -17.80 -2.06
CA ALA A 26 12.18 -18.36 -2.16
C ALA A 26 11.12 -17.27 -2.46
N CYS A 27 11.26 -16.07 -1.90
CA CYS A 27 10.39 -14.94 -2.24
C CYS A 27 10.53 -14.51 -3.71
N PHE A 28 11.74 -14.58 -4.28
CA PHE A 28 11.96 -14.30 -5.71
C PHE A 28 11.50 -15.43 -6.64
N ALA A 29 11.59 -16.69 -6.20
CA ALA A 29 11.23 -17.86 -7.01
C ALA A 29 9.71 -18.09 -7.10
N CYS A 30 8.91 -17.50 -6.20
CA CYS A 30 7.45 -17.65 -6.18
C CYS A 30 6.70 -16.62 -7.04
N LEU A 31 7.41 -15.74 -7.76
CA LEU A 31 6.75 -14.89 -8.75
C LEU A 31 6.44 -15.76 -9.97
N PRO A 32 5.17 -16.03 -10.27
CA PRO A 32 4.81 -16.71 -11.51
C PRO A 32 5.14 -15.75 -12.65
N VAL A 33 6.24 -16.02 -13.36
CA VAL A 33 6.61 -15.30 -14.58
C VAL A 33 5.68 -15.75 -15.69
N HIS A 34 4.43 -15.32 -15.65
CA HIS A 34 3.57 -15.26 -16.81
C HIS A 34 3.67 -13.82 -17.33
N ALA A 35 4.71 -13.56 -18.11
CA ALA A 35 5.08 -12.22 -18.59
C ALA A 35 4.13 -11.69 -19.69
N GLN A 36 2.86 -12.05 -19.69
CA GLN A 36 2.02 -11.67 -20.83
C GLN A 36 1.25 -10.37 -20.68
N ASP A 37 0.99 -9.82 -19.50
CA ASP A 37 0.32 -8.52 -19.34
C ASP A 37 0.59 -7.92 -17.94
N THR A 38 1.84 -7.93 -17.48
CA THR A 38 2.17 -7.29 -16.20
C THR A 38 2.35 -5.79 -16.42
N GLN A 39 1.52 -5.00 -15.75
CA GLN A 39 1.61 -3.55 -15.75
C GLN A 39 2.50 -3.08 -14.60
N PHE A 40 3.21 -1.98 -14.80
CA PHE A 40 4.05 -1.35 -13.77
C PHE A 40 3.41 -0.07 -13.26
N LEU A 41 3.30 0.07 -11.95
CA LEU A 41 2.64 1.17 -11.26
C LEU A 41 3.64 1.96 -10.39
N PRO A 42 4.43 2.87 -10.96
CA PRO A 42 5.24 3.79 -10.15
C PRO A 42 4.37 4.87 -9.52
N GLU A 43 4.61 5.13 -8.23
CA GLU A 43 3.85 6.08 -7.43
C GLU A 43 4.77 6.86 -6.50
N ILE A 44 4.47 8.14 -6.29
CA ILE A 44 5.13 9.00 -5.30
C ILE A 44 4.05 9.67 -4.47
N ASP A 45 4.13 9.49 -3.15
CA ASP A 45 3.28 10.13 -2.16
C ASP A 45 4.14 10.99 -1.23
N ALA A 46 3.86 12.30 -1.20
CA ALA A 46 4.52 13.23 -0.29
C ALA A 46 3.55 13.69 0.80
N HIS A 47 3.83 13.32 2.03
CA HIS A 47 3.03 13.59 3.21
C HIS A 47 3.63 14.72 4.05
N LEU A 48 2.80 15.70 4.44
CA LEU A 48 3.17 16.80 5.32
C LEU A 48 2.21 16.86 6.52
N THR A 49 2.71 16.50 7.68
CA THR A 49 1.97 16.63 8.95
C THR A 49 2.03 18.07 9.43
N PHE A 50 0.87 18.77 9.44
CA PHE A 50 0.75 20.14 9.92
C PHE A 50 0.71 20.20 11.45
N ASN A 51 -0.05 19.32 12.04
CA ASN A 51 -0.21 19.16 13.48
C ASN A 51 -0.73 17.75 13.82
N ARG A 52 -0.88 17.44 15.10
CA ARG A 52 -1.33 16.13 15.61
C ARG A 52 -2.70 15.65 15.12
N TYR A 53 -3.47 16.48 14.43
CA TYR A 53 -4.82 16.16 13.96
C TYR A 53 -4.98 16.25 12.45
N VAL A 54 -4.05 16.90 11.74
CA VAL A 54 -4.19 17.20 10.32
C VAL A 54 -2.89 16.93 9.58
N ARG A 55 -3.00 16.18 8.48
CA ARG A 55 -1.95 15.93 7.50
C ARG A 55 -2.47 16.22 6.10
N GLY A 56 -1.65 16.85 5.27
CA GLY A 56 -1.87 16.88 3.83
C GLY A 56 -0.96 15.90 3.14
N TYR A 57 -1.36 15.42 1.97
CA TYR A 57 -0.44 14.72 1.07
C TYR A 57 -0.78 14.99 -0.39
N VAL A 58 0.21 14.76 -1.25
CA VAL A 58 0.08 14.85 -2.70
C VAL A 58 0.52 13.52 -3.28
N GLN A 59 -0.29 12.97 -4.17
CA GLN A 59 -0.04 11.74 -4.88
C GLN A 59 0.25 12.01 -6.34
N ALA A 60 1.23 11.31 -6.90
CA ALA A 60 1.48 11.20 -8.33
C ALA A 60 1.70 9.73 -8.68
N LYS A 61 0.85 9.17 -9.54
CA LYS A 61 0.90 7.77 -9.97
C LYS A 61 0.87 7.69 -11.49
N ASP A 62 1.75 6.87 -12.07
CA ASP A 62 1.85 6.62 -13.50
C ASP A 62 1.58 5.13 -13.76
N ASP A 63 0.43 4.84 -14.36
CA ASP A 63 0.05 3.48 -14.71
C ASP A 63 0.57 3.19 -16.13
N ARG A 64 1.35 2.10 -16.28
CA ARG A 64 1.96 1.72 -17.57
C ARG A 64 1.52 0.33 -17.98
N GLU A 65 1.06 0.21 -19.23
CA GLU A 65 0.67 -1.04 -19.85
C GLU A 65 1.66 -1.40 -20.97
N GLY A 66 2.31 -2.55 -20.85
CA GLY A 66 3.34 -2.96 -21.81
C GLY A 66 4.55 -2.00 -21.92
N GLY A 67 4.76 -1.12 -20.93
CA GLY A 67 5.79 -0.09 -20.93
C GLY A 67 5.33 1.28 -21.44
N ASP A 68 4.17 1.36 -22.10
CA ASP A 68 3.58 2.60 -22.57
C ASP A 68 2.75 3.29 -21.49
N PRO A 69 2.67 4.64 -21.43
CA PRO A 69 1.82 5.37 -20.51
C PRO A 69 0.34 5.03 -20.74
N ALA A 70 -0.32 4.43 -19.75
CA ALA A 70 -1.74 4.09 -19.81
C ALA A 70 -2.59 5.15 -19.11
N GLN A 71 -2.18 5.59 -17.91
CA GLN A 71 -2.90 6.60 -17.14
C GLN A 71 -1.95 7.31 -16.17
N PHE A 72 -2.13 8.62 -16.01
CA PHE A 72 -1.46 9.40 -14.98
C PHE A 72 -2.48 9.99 -14.02
N THR A 73 -2.26 9.80 -12.73
CA THR A 73 -3.12 10.30 -11.65
C THR A 73 -2.32 11.26 -10.78
N PHE A 74 -2.85 12.46 -10.55
CA PHE A 74 -2.22 13.46 -9.70
C PHE A 74 -3.26 14.18 -8.84
N GLY A 75 -2.92 14.48 -7.58
CA GLY A 75 -3.76 15.36 -6.78
C GLY A 75 -3.46 15.37 -5.29
N PRO A 76 -3.97 16.41 -4.59
CA PRO A 76 -3.83 16.57 -3.16
C PRO A 76 -4.93 15.86 -2.38
N SER A 77 -4.63 15.57 -1.11
CA SER A 77 -5.59 15.14 -0.08
C SER A 77 -5.28 15.80 1.25
N ILE A 78 -6.30 15.86 2.09
CA ILE A 78 -6.19 16.24 3.49
C ILE A 78 -6.75 15.12 4.36
N GLU A 79 -6.05 14.81 5.43
CA GLU A 79 -6.44 13.80 6.41
C GLU A 79 -6.68 14.43 7.78
N PHE A 80 -7.71 13.96 8.45
CA PHE A 80 -8.08 14.34 9.80
C PHE A 80 -8.00 13.13 10.72
N TYR A 81 -7.33 13.30 11.87
CA TYR A 81 -7.00 12.21 12.78
C TYR A 81 -7.74 12.32 14.11
N LEU A 82 -8.17 11.19 14.62
CA LEU A 82 -8.42 11.05 16.05
C LEU A 82 -7.09 10.97 16.82
N LYS A 83 -7.18 11.09 18.16
CA LYS A 83 -6.03 10.88 19.04
C LYS A 83 -5.44 9.49 18.85
N PRO A 84 -4.08 9.35 18.88
CA PRO A 84 -3.46 8.03 18.76
C PRO A 84 -3.81 7.14 19.95
N LEU A 85 -3.93 5.83 19.68
CA LEU A 85 -4.07 4.81 20.70
C LEU A 85 -2.70 4.21 21.03
N ILE A 86 -2.42 4.01 22.32
CA ILE A 86 -1.16 3.42 22.80
C ILE A 86 -0.93 2.03 22.19
N LYS A 87 -1.96 1.19 22.12
CA LYS A 87 -1.88 -0.14 21.51
C LYS A 87 -1.53 -0.10 20.02
N LEU A 88 -2.04 0.87 19.28
CA LEU A 88 -1.68 1.06 17.86
C LEU A 88 -0.24 1.56 17.73
N LYS A 89 0.20 2.51 18.54
CA LYS A 89 1.60 2.97 18.56
C LYS A 89 2.60 1.84 18.81
N SER A 90 2.28 0.87 19.64
CA SER A 90 3.16 -0.27 19.91
C SER A 90 3.27 -1.23 18.73
N VAL A 91 2.20 -1.36 17.92
CA VAL A 91 2.19 -2.20 16.72
C VAL A 91 2.87 -1.52 15.54
N THR A 92 2.77 -0.18 15.44
CA THR A 92 3.26 0.61 14.31
C THR A 92 4.55 1.38 14.61
N GLN A 93 5.28 1.04 15.67
CA GLN A 93 6.42 1.84 16.16
C GLN A 93 7.56 2.02 15.12
N PHE A 94 7.67 1.14 14.14
CA PHE A 94 8.69 1.19 13.08
C PHE A 94 8.15 1.66 11.73
N ASP A 95 6.87 1.95 11.65
CA ASP A 95 6.26 2.53 10.45
C ASP A 95 6.45 4.05 10.45
N LEU A 96 6.79 4.61 9.31
CA LEU A 96 6.93 6.07 9.16
C LEU A 96 5.56 6.76 9.01
N ASP A 97 4.53 6.01 8.65
CA ASP A 97 3.16 6.52 8.60
C ASP A 97 2.54 6.64 9.99
N ASP A 98 2.71 7.81 10.64
CA ASP A 98 2.11 8.10 11.94
C ASP A 98 0.56 8.00 11.94
N ALA A 99 -0.08 8.15 10.77
CA ALA A 99 -1.53 7.95 10.64
C ALA A 99 -1.96 6.54 11.07
N LYS A 100 -1.09 5.54 10.96
CA LYS A 100 -1.39 4.16 11.38
C LYS A 100 -1.53 4.01 12.90
N SER A 101 -1.00 4.94 13.67
CA SER A 101 -1.20 4.98 15.13
C SER A 101 -2.60 5.50 15.53
N ARG A 102 -3.41 5.94 14.57
CA ARG A 102 -4.72 6.53 14.78
C ARG A 102 -5.83 5.50 14.55
N PRO A 103 -6.81 5.38 15.46
CA PRO A 103 -7.90 4.41 15.30
C PRO A 103 -8.87 4.75 14.18
N LEU A 104 -8.98 6.05 13.86
CA LEU A 104 -9.79 6.56 12.76
C LEU A 104 -9.05 7.71 12.08
N VAL A 105 -9.01 7.63 10.75
CA VAL A 105 -8.54 8.69 9.85
C VAL A 105 -9.64 8.94 8.84
N LEU A 106 -10.03 10.21 8.70
CA LEU A 106 -10.92 10.68 7.64
C LEU A 106 -10.07 11.37 6.58
N GLU A 107 -10.32 11.09 5.33
CA GLU A 107 -9.59 11.65 4.18
C GLU A 107 -10.57 12.28 3.21
N SER A 108 -10.22 13.47 2.73
CA SER A 108 -10.85 14.11 1.58
C SER A 108 -9.77 14.48 0.57
N GLY A 109 -9.94 14.10 -0.69
CA GLY A 109 -8.92 14.29 -1.72
C GLY A 109 -9.51 14.54 -3.10
N TYR A 110 -8.74 15.24 -3.92
CA TYR A 110 -9.04 15.44 -5.33
C TYR A 110 -7.97 14.76 -6.19
N ARG A 111 -8.38 14.17 -7.30
CA ARG A 111 -7.49 13.57 -8.30
C ARG A 111 -7.87 14.02 -9.69
N LEU A 112 -6.87 14.51 -10.43
CA LEU A 112 -6.93 14.66 -11.87
C LEU A 112 -6.35 13.38 -12.49
N ILE A 113 -7.12 12.74 -13.35
CA ILE A 113 -6.75 11.51 -14.03
C ILE A 113 -6.70 11.81 -15.51
N THR A 114 -5.56 11.57 -16.13
CA THR A 114 -5.33 11.80 -17.55
C THR A 114 -4.88 10.49 -18.20
N ALA A 115 -5.34 10.22 -19.42
CA ALA A 115 -4.87 9.08 -20.21
C ALA A 115 -4.80 9.49 -21.68
N PRO A 116 -3.90 8.88 -22.48
CA PRO A 116 -3.77 9.20 -23.90
C PRO A 116 -5.11 9.05 -24.64
N ASN A 117 -5.42 10.03 -25.49
CA ASN A 117 -6.61 10.03 -26.36
C ASN A 117 -7.97 9.88 -25.65
N THR A 118 -8.02 10.16 -24.34
CA THR A 118 -9.27 10.14 -23.56
C THR A 118 -9.47 11.47 -22.85
N PRO A 119 -10.75 11.91 -22.64
CA PRO A 119 -11.02 13.08 -21.81
C PRO A 119 -10.51 12.89 -20.38
N ASN A 120 -10.02 13.98 -19.81
CA ASN A 120 -9.61 14.01 -18.40
C ASN A 120 -10.78 13.65 -17.48
N GLU A 121 -10.47 12.95 -16.41
CA GLU A 121 -11.41 12.61 -15.35
C GLU A 121 -11.03 13.38 -14.08
N ASN A 122 -12.03 14.03 -13.49
CA ASN A 122 -11.91 14.69 -12.19
C ASN A 122 -12.57 13.80 -11.15
N ARG A 123 -11.84 13.47 -10.09
CA ARG A 123 -12.30 12.59 -9.02
C ARG A 123 -12.22 13.28 -7.68
N LEU A 124 -13.31 13.30 -6.95
CA LEU A 124 -13.31 13.57 -5.52
C LEU A 124 -13.29 12.24 -4.77
N GLN A 125 -12.38 12.13 -3.80
CA GLN A 125 -12.22 10.95 -2.95
C GLN A 125 -12.58 11.30 -1.52
N GLU A 126 -13.44 10.50 -0.91
CA GLU A 126 -13.79 10.61 0.51
C GLU A 126 -13.56 9.24 1.15
N ALA A 127 -12.76 9.20 2.21
CA ALA A 127 -12.46 7.92 2.85
C ALA A 127 -12.48 8.00 4.37
N ALA A 128 -12.81 6.87 4.99
CA ALA A 128 -12.68 6.62 6.42
C ALA A 128 -11.90 5.33 6.63
N THR A 129 -10.79 5.42 7.36
CA THR A 129 -9.95 4.27 7.69
C THR A 129 -10.03 3.98 9.18
N PHE A 130 -10.51 2.79 9.51
CA PHE A 130 -10.54 2.25 10.88
C PHE A 130 -9.36 1.31 11.08
N ARG A 131 -8.74 1.34 12.28
CA ARG A 131 -7.58 0.51 12.59
C ARG A 131 -7.75 -0.22 13.92
N PHE A 132 -7.42 -1.50 13.91
CA PHE A 132 -7.59 -2.40 15.04
C PHE A 132 -6.28 -3.17 15.27
N PRO A 133 -5.64 -2.99 16.44
CA PRO A 133 -4.50 -3.81 16.82
C PRO A 133 -5.01 -5.21 17.23
N LEU A 134 -4.58 -6.23 16.49
CA LEU A 134 -4.89 -7.61 16.79
C LEU A 134 -3.79 -8.23 17.68
N PHE A 135 -3.97 -9.51 18.05
CA PHE A 135 -2.93 -10.27 18.74
C PHE A 135 -1.70 -10.46 17.86
N VAL A 136 -0.55 -10.77 18.45
CA VAL A 136 0.73 -11.05 17.77
C VAL A 136 1.23 -9.86 16.94
N GLN A 137 0.94 -8.62 17.37
CA GLN A 137 1.38 -7.38 16.70
C GLN A 137 0.92 -7.26 15.23
N ILE A 138 -0.23 -7.81 14.89
CA ILE A 138 -0.88 -7.62 13.60
C ILE A 138 -1.75 -6.36 13.68
N LEU A 139 -1.66 -5.52 12.65
CA LEU A 139 -2.57 -4.41 12.42
C LEU A 139 -3.59 -4.81 11.36
N LEU A 140 -4.88 -4.70 11.71
CA LEU A 140 -5.97 -4.74 10.76
C LEU A 140 -6.40 -3.31 10.45
N SER A 141 -6.43 -2.95 9.18
CA SER A 141 -6.98 -1.68 8.68
C SER A 141 -8.17 -1.96 7.77
N ASP A 142 -9.25 -1.23 7.97
CA ASP A 142 -10.47 -1.25 7.15
C ASP A 142 -10.69 0.16 6.58
N ARG A 143 -10.42 0.34 5.28
CA ARG A 143 -10.60 1.60 4.58
C ARG A 143 -11.84 1.54 3.70
N ASN A 144 -12.78 2.41 4.01
CA ASN A 144 -14.00 2.61 3.24
C ASN A 144 -13.84 3.89 2.43
N ARG A 145 -13.96 3.82 1.11
CA ARG A 145 -13.73 4.95 0.20
C ARG A 145 -14.85 5.10 -0.81
N PHE A 146 -15.26 6.35 -1.03
CA PHE A 146 -16.12 6.77 -2.12
C PHE A 146 -15.30 7.58 -3.12
N ASP A 147 -15.37 7.22 -4.38
CA ASP A 147 -14.85 7.96 -5.51
C ASP A 147 -16.04 8.54 -6.29
N LEU A 148 -16.05 9.86 -6.45
CA LEU A 148 -17.03 10.61 -7.23
C LEU A 148 -16.33 11.10 -8.49
N ASP A 149 -16.72 10.57 -9.64
CA ASP A 149 -15.99 10.72 -10.90
C ASP A 149 -16.80 11.57 -11.89
N TRP A 150 -16.19 12.60 -12.44
CA TRP A 150 -16.71 13.43 -13.52
C TRP A 150 -15.81 13.31 -14.75
N LYS A 151 -16.34 12.74 -15.83
CA LYS A 151 -15.63 12.54 -17.08
C LYS A 151 -16.52 12.89 -18.25
N ASN A 152 -16.10 13.84 -19.10
CA ASN A 152 -16.84 14.24 -20.30
C ASN A 152 -18.34 14.56 -20.04
N GLY A 153 -18.64 15.30 -18.97
CA GLY A 153 -20.00 15.65 -18.58
C GLY A 153 -20.83 14.53 -17.93
N SER A 154 -20.29 13.32 -17.86
CA SER A 154 -20.93 12.19 -17.18
C SER A 154 -20.44 12.07 -15.74
N PHE A 155 -21.37 11.75 -14.85
CA PHE A 155 -21.09 11.49 -13.44
C PHE A 155 -21.24 10.00 -13.14
N THR A 156 -20.25 9.43 -12.45
CA THR A 156 -20.30 8.07 -11.89
C THR A 156 -19.73 8.08 -10.49
N TRP A 157 -20.00 7.06 -9.71
CA TRP A 157 -19.40 6.89 -8.40
C TRP A 157 -19.03 5.43 -8.15
N ARG A 158 -18.03 5.23 -7.28
CA ARG A 158 -17.60 3.91 -6.84
C ARG A 158 -17.46 3.90 -5.33
N TYR A 159 -17.85 2.80 -4.71
CA TYR A 159 -17.51 2.48 -3.34
C TYR A 159 -16.46 1.39 -3.31
N ARG A 160 -15.45 1.58 -2.50
CA ARG A 160 -14.33 0.64 -2.34
C ARG A 160 -14.16 0.35 -0.85
N ASN A 161 -13.97 -0.92 -0.51
CA ASN A 161 -13.64 -1.33 0.84
C ASN A 161 -12.33 -2.12 0.83
N LYS A 162 -11.27 -1.58 1.44
CA LYS A 162 -9.96 -2.23 1.48
C LYS A 162 -9.67 -2.73 2.90
N LEU A 163 -9.62 -4.04 3.04
CA LEU A 163 -9.15 -4.71 4.26
C LEU A 163 -7.67 -5.03 4.09
N THR A 164 -6.84 -4.57 5.03
CA THR A 164 -5.39 -4.80 5.05
C THR A 164 -4.98 -5.46 6.35
N LEU A 165 -4.20 -6.52 6.26
CA LEU A 165 -3.49 -7.13 7.39
C LEU A 165 -2.00 -6.92 7.21
N GLU A 166 -1.35 -6.31 8.19
CA GLU A 166 0.09 -6.06 8.16
C GLU A 166 0.74 -6.41 9.49
N ARG A 167 2.04 -6.71 9.45
CA ARG A 167 2.84 -6.99 10.64
C ARG A 167 4.27 -6.51 10.44
N THR A 168 4.82 -5.85 11.44
CA THR A 168 6.23 -5.46 11.43
C THR A 168 7.14 -6.62 11.82
N PHE A 169 8.20 -6.81 11.03
CA PHE A 169 9.29 -7.73 11.33
C PHE A 169 10.61 -6.96 11.43
N ALA A 170 11.38 -7.27 12.46
CA ALA A 170 12.74 -6.80 12.61
C ALA A 170 13.72 -7.92 12.18
N ILE A 171 14.52 -7.65 11.14
CA ILE A 171 15.55 -8.56 10.65
C ILE A 171 16.90 -7.85 10.75
N CYS A 172 17.68 -8.22 11.77
CA CYS A 172 18.91 -7.50 12.15
C CYS A 172 18.61 -6.03 12.47
N SER A 173 19.15 -5.08 11.69
CA SER A 173 18.94 -3.64 11.82
C SER A 173 17.84 -3.09 10.90
N TYR A 174 17.23 -3.93 10.09
CA TYR A 174 16.20 -3.53 9.14
C TYR A 174 14.81 -3.88 9.64
N HIS A 175 13.86 -3.03 9.31
CA HIS A 175 12.44 -3.28 9.54
C HIS A 175 11.74 -3.46 8.19
N LEU A 176 10.91 -4.46 8.10
CA LEU A 176 10.02 -4.65 6.96
C LEU A 176 8.61 -4.89 7.48
N ILE A 177 7.63 -4.42 6.73
CA ILE A 177 6.22 -4.49 7.10
C ILE A 177 5.47 -5.18 5.96
N PRO A 178 5.51 -6.52 5.87
CA PRO A 178 4.72 -7.25 4.91
C PRO A 178 3.23 -7.08 5.20
N TYR A 179 2.45 -7.05 4.12
CA TYR A 179 1.01 -6.98 4.19
C TYR A 179 0.33 -7.78 3.09
N VAL A 180 -0.92 -8.10 3.34
CA VAL A 180 -1.87 -8.57 2.33
C VAL A 180 -3.13 -7.73 2.43
N ALA A 181 -3.80 -7.50 1.30
CA ALA A 181 -5.06 -6.76 1.31
C ALA A 181 -6.02 -7.30 0.23
N ALA A 182 -7.31 -7.06 0.46
CA ALA A 182 -8.38 -7.29 -0.50
C ALA A 182 -9.24 -6.04 -0.60
N GLU A 183 -9.57 -5.63 -1.82
CA GLU A 183 -10.34 -4.42 -2.10
C GLU A 183 -11.42 -4.67 -3.15
N PRO A 184 -12.66 -5.05 -2.77
CA PRO A 184 -13.80 -5.09 -3.67
C PRO A 184 -14.34 -3.70 -3.98
N PHE A 185 -14.85 -3.51 -5.23
CA PHE A 185 -15.42 -2.26 -5.74
C PHE A 185 -16.86 -2.46 -6.16
N TYR A 186 -17.76 -1.63 -5.64
CA TYR A 186 -19.08 -1.45 -6.18
C TYR A 186 -19.09 -0.25 -7.13
N GLU A 187 -19.52 -0.43 -8.36
CA GLU A 187 -19.53 0.62 -9.37
C GLU A 187 -20.96 0.96 -9.82
N SER A 188 -21.31 2.25 -9.71
CA SER A 188 -22.65 2.75 -10.07
C SER A 188 -23.00 2.53 -11.53
N GLN A 189 -22.02 2.60 -12.44
CA GLN A 189 -22.20 2.37 -13.86
C GLN A 189 -22.67 0.95 -14.20
N TYR A 190 -22.23 -0.06 -13.41
CA TYR A 190 -22.62 -1.47 -13.59
C TYR A 190 -23.67 -1.92 -12.58
N LYS A 191 -23.96 -1.11 -11.55
CA LYS A 191 -24.89 -1.40 -10.44
C LYS A 191 -24.58 -2.74 -9.74
N LYS A 192 -23.30 -3.08 -9.59
CA LYS A 192 -22.81 -4.33 -8.97
C LYS A 192 -21.42 -4.18 -8.42
N TRP A 193 -21.02 -5.16 -7.63
CA TRP A 193 -19.60 -5.39 -7.29
C TRP A 193 -18.92 -5.90 -8.56
N SER A 194 -18.08 -5.06 -9.17
CA SER A 194 -17.54 -5.29 -10.51
C SER A 194 -16.06 -5.67 -10.47
N THR A 195 -15.30 -5.16 -9.53
CA THR A 195 -13.87 -5.36 -9.47
C THR A 195 -13.46 -5.84 -8.09
N THR A 196 -12.42 -6.66 -8.03
CA THR A 196 -11.78 -7.08 -6.78
C THR A 196 -10.29 -7.11 -7.00
N ASP A 197 -9.57 -6.33 -6.18
CA ASP A 197 -8.12 -6.32 -6.15
C ASP A 197 -7.60 -7.09 -4.95
N LEU A 198 -6.58 -7.90 -5.17
CA LEU A 198 -5.84 -8.62 -4.15
C LEU A 198 -4.39 -8.14 -4.15
N TYR A 199 -3.90 -7.77 -2.98
CA TYR A 199 -2.54 -7.23 -2.82
C TYR A 199 -1.69 -8.14 -1.94
N ALA A 200 -0.43 -8.27 -2.30
CA ALA A 200 0.62 -8.79 -1.43
C ALA A 200 1.86 -7.91 -1.58
N GLY A 201 2.36 -7.36 -0.49
CA GLY A 201 3.47 -6.40 -0.57
C GLY A 201 4.22 -6.25 0.74
N SER A 202 5.18 -5.34 0.73
CA SER A 202 5.91 -4.95 1.93
C SER A 202 6.34 -3.49 1.89
N LEU A 203 6.26 -2.84 3.04
CA LEU A 203 6.82 -1.52 3.27
C LEU A 203 8.22 -1.65 3.83
N PHE A 204 9.11 -0.78 3.36
CA PHE A 204 10.53 -0.72 3.72
C PHE A 204 10.88 0.69 4.20
N PRO A 205 10.79 0.98 5.51
CA PRO A 205 11.23 2.26 6.06
C PRO A 205 12.73 2.44 5.87
N VAL A 206 13.14 3.59 5.31
CA VAL A 206 14.54 3.97 5.10
C VAL A 206 14.82 5.32 5.74
N GLY A 207 15.58 5.32 6.82
CA GLY A 207 15.83 6.52 7.60
C GLY A 207 14.57 7.03 8.31
N LYS A 208 14.34 8.37 8.27
CA LYS A 208 13.24 9.02 9.02
C LYS A 208 12.14 9.59 8.14
N HIS A 209 12.35 9.63 6.83
CA HIS A 209 11.49 10.37 5.91
C HIS A 209 11.06 9.58 4.69
N VAL A 210 11.69 8.43 4.43
CA VAL A 210 11.51 7.68 3.18
C VAL A 210 11.01 6.28 3.48
N GLN A 211 9.95 5.86 2.82
CA GLN A 211 9.45 4.50 2.89
C GLN A 211 9.12 4.01 1.48
N PHE A 212 9.70 2.91 1.09
CA PHE A 212 9.32 2.23 -0.15
C PHE A 212 8.19 1.25 0.12
N ASN A 213 7.27 1.16 -0.83
CA ASN A 213 6.23 0.14 -0.87
C ASN A 213 6.37 -0.64 -2.17
N LEU A 214 6.74 -1.90 -2.06
CA LEU A 214 6.78 -2.83 -3.19
C LEU A 214 5.63 -3.80 -3.04
N TYR A 215 4.79 -3.92 -4.08
CA TYR A 215 3.64 -4.81 -4.03
C TYR A 215 3.33 -5.45 -5.38
N TYR A 216 2.68 -6.58 -5.30
CA TYR A 216 1.97 -7.22 -6.39
C TYR A 216 0.47 -7.03 -6.17
N GLU A 217 -0.24 -6.75 -7.25
CA GLU A 217 -1.69 -6.59 -7.28
C GLU A 217 -2.26 -7.49 -8.37
N PHE A 218 -3.29 -8.24 -8.00
CA PHE A 218 -4.12 -8.99 -8.91
C PHE A 218 -5.50 -8.36 -8.96
N GLU A 219 -5.91 -7.88 -10.13
CA GLU A 219 -7.23 -7.32 -10.37
C GLU A 219 -8.09 -8.30 -11.15
N ASN A 220 -9.31 -8.55 -10.66
CA ASN A 220 -10.34 -9.28 -11.36
C ASN A 220 -11.50 -8.33 -11.65
N ASP A 221 -11.59 -7.83 -12.89
CA ASP A 221 -12.66 -6.94 -13.36
C ASP A 221 -13.74 -7.72 -14.11
N THR A 222 -14.94 -7.71 -13.54
CA THR A 222 -16.15 -8.32 -14.09
C THR A 222 -17.19 -7.29 -14.55
N GLY A 223 -16.81 -6.01 -14.58
CA GLY A 223 -17.66 -4.90 -14.97
C GLY A 223 -18.17 -5.05 -16.39
N LYS A 224 -17.28 -5.35 -17.31
CA LYS A 224 -17.56 -5.61 -18.73
C LYS A 224 -17.34 -7.07 -19.07
N LYS A 225 -17.93 -7.52 -20.20
CA LYS A 225 -17.65 -8.84 -20.77
C LYS A 225 -16.76 -8.69 -22.02
N PRO A 226 -15.77 -9.56 -22.23
CA PRO A 226 -15.32 -10.62 -21.32
C PRO A 226 -14.70 -10.04 -20.03
N ASN A 227 -14.72 -10.83 -18.96
CA ASN A 227 -14.01 -10.48 -17.72
C ASN A 227 -12.52 -10.28 -18.00
N ARG A 228 -11.90 -9.33 -17.30
CA ARG A 228 -10.47 -9.05 -17.39
C ARG A 228 -9.77 -9.46 -16.09
N GLN A 229 -8.59 -10.01 -16.23
CA GLN A 229 -7.68 -10.29 -15.13
C GLN A 229 -6.36 -9.58 -15.43
N ASN A 230 -5.98 -8.67 -14.57
CA ASN A 230 -4.78 -7.89 -14.74
C ASN A 230 -3.81 -8.17 -13.58
N HIS A 231 -2.53 -8.09 -13.90
CA HIS A 231 -1.44 -8.28 -12.95
C HIS A 231 -0.59 -7.03 -12.92
N TYR A 232 -0.35 -6.50 -11.73
CA TYR A 232 0.43 -5.28 -11.56
C TYR A 232 1.58 -5.53 -10.60
N VAL A 233 2.70 -4.87 -10.87
CA VAL A 233 3.79 -4.69 -9.92
C VAL A 233 3.87 -3.21 -9.59
N GLY A 234 3.63 -2.84 -8.35
CA GLY A 234 3.67 -1.47 -7.90
C GLY A 234 4.92 -1.16 -7.10
N LEU A 235 5.46 0.03 -7.32
CA LEU A 235 6.52 0.62 -6.51
C LEU A 235 6.11 2.03 -6.11
N ALA A 236 5.75 2.22 -4.83
CA ALA A 236 5.45 3.54 -4.31
C ALA A 236 6.60 4.05 -3.42
N LEU A 237 6.94 5.32 -3.61
CA LEU A 237 7.86 6.08 -2.78
C LEU A 237 7.04 7.01 -1.88
N ASN A 238 7.01 6.72 -0.59
CA ASN A 238 6.36 7.56 0.40
C ASN A 238 7.38 8.46 1.09
N LEU A 239 7.11 9.75 1.10
CA LEU A 239 7.93 10.78 1.73
C LEU A 239 7.16 11.41 2.90
N TYR A 240 7.74 11.41 4.10
CA TYR A 240 7.08 11.90 5.32
C TYR A 240 7.83 13.09 5.90
N PHE A 241 7.11 14.21 6.04
CA PHE A 241 7.61 15.44 6.66
C PHE A 241 6.65 15.90 7.76
N SER A 242 7.18 16.63 8.74
CA SER A 242 6.38 17.21 9.83
C SER A 242 6.82 18.63 10.10
N LEU A 243 5.83 19.53 10.27
CA LEU A 243 6.02 20.88 10.76
C LEU A 243 5.93 20.94 12.29
N GLU A 244 5.45 19.87 12.92
CA GLU A 244 5.39 19.75 14.38
C GLU A 244 6.82 19.53 14.93
N LYS A 245 7.25 20.42 15.83
CA LYS A 245 8.55 20.35 16.50
C LYS A 245 8.49 19.49 17.76
#